data_418d95a3c8a403b0acd97a9b195fb872
#
_entry.id   418d95a3c8a403b0acd97a9b195fb872
#
_cell.length_a   1.000
_cell.length_b   1.000
_cell.length_c   1.000
_cell.angle_alpha   90.00
_cell.angle_beta   90.00
_cell.angle_gamma   90.00
#
_symmetry.space_group_name_H-M   'P 1'
#
loop_
_entity.id
_entity.type
_entity.pdbx_description
1 polymer ?
#
loop_
_entity_poly.entity_id
_entity_poly.type
_entity_poly.pdbx_seq_one_letter_code
_entity_poly.pdbx_strand_id
1 'polypeptide(L)'
;MFYGSQTGTAEEFAGRLAKEGAKYGLKGLVADPEEEEMDDLQKLGEVEEELEGPCLTVFMLATYGEGDPTDNAVEFNEKLTSDSLDLNGMKFAVFGLGNKTYEHFNAMGKLADRKLEELGGKRIHVLGVGDDDANLEDDFITWKEAFWASVCTEFNIEASSEEFNTRQYEHKVLGEGDFKADKVYTGEVARLRSYVTQRPPFDVKNPFMAPITENRNLHNSGSGRTGLHIELDITGSRIRYDAGDHVAVYPVNNTELVNLIGEKLEIDLDQVFTMTNVDEDSTKKHPFPCPTTYRTALSHYVEITALPRTHIISELAKYTSEPEEKSKLELMASTTAEGKASYQTWVVDGCRHVGHILSDLPSCKPPIDHLLELLPRLQPRYSMVTHVSPRRAGLTKTLFWTFLLQII
;
A
#
# COMPACT_ATOMS: atom_id res chain seq x y z
N MET A 1 -7.89 -2.43 -13.30
CA MET A 1 -6.72 -3.12 -12.76
C MET A 1 -7.10 -3.72 -11.43
N PHE A 2 -7.03 -5.04 -11.32
CA PHE A 2 -7.31 -5.77 -10.09
C PHE A 2 -6.03 -6.09 -9.33
N TYR A 3 -6.10 -6.14 -8.01
CA TYR A 3 -4.96 -6.50 -7.19
C TYR A 3 -5.31 -7.52 -6.10
N GLY A 4 -4.42 -8.50 -5.89
CA GLY A 4 -4.43 -9.38 -4.73
C GLY A 4 -3.24 -9.02 -3.83
N SER A 5 -3.50 -8.48 -2.64
CA SER A 5 -2.44 -7.94 -1.79
C SER A 5 -2.72 -8.12 -0.31
N GLN A 6 -1.74 -8.62 0.43
CA GLN A 6 -1.81 -8.72 1.89
C GLN A 6 -1.19 -7.49 2.58
N THR A 7 -0.16 -6.92 1.97
CA THR A 7 0.65 -5.83 2.54
C THR A 7 0.52 -4.51 1.79
N GLY A 8 -0.30 -4.45 0.73
CA GLY A 8 -0.51 -3.26 -0.08
C GLY A 8 0.45 -3.09 -1.26
N THR A 9 1.47 -3.95 -1.43
CA THR A 9 2.46 -3.80 -2.52
C THR A 9 1.84 -3.97 -3.90
N ALA A 10 0.97 -4.97 -4.10
CA ALA A 10 0.30 -5.18 -5.38
C ALA A 10 -0.69 -4.03 -5.69
N GLU A 11 -1.39 -3.51 -4.68
CA GLU A 11 -2.23 -2.33 -4.80
C GLU A 11 -1.43 -1.09 -5.25
N GLU A 12 -0.26 -0.86 -4.64
CA GLU A 12 0.65 0.23 -5.01
C GLU A 12 1.08 0.12 -6.48
N PHE A 13 1.49 -1.09 -6.92
CA PHE A 13 1.91 -1.30 -8.31
C PHE A 13 0.74 -1.10 -9.29
N ALA A 14 -0.45 -1.59 -8.95
CA ALA A 14 -1.66 -1.34 -9.74
C ALA A 14 -1.96 0.17 -9.85
N GLY A 15 -1.87 0.90 -8.74
CA GLY A 15 -2.06 2.35 -8.71
C GLY A 15 -1.03 3.11 -9.57
N ARG A 16 0.22 2.71 -9.51
CA ARG A 16 1.30 3.32 -10.33
C ARG A 16 1.07 3.06 -11.82
N LEU A 17 0.71 1.83 -12.18
CA LEU A 17 0.44 1.47 -13.57
C LEU A 17 -0.80 2.19 -14.09
N ALA A 18 -1.86 2.32 -13.27
CA ALA A 18 -3.07 3.05 -13.61
C ALA A 18 -2.81 4.53 -13.90
N LYS A 19 -2.01 5.19 -13.05
CA LYS A 19 -1.59 6.58 -13.28
C LYS A 19 -0.79 6.74 -14.57
N GLU A 20 0.12 5.81 -14.84
CA GLU A 20 0.96 5.86 -16.03
C GLU A 20 0.16 5.69 -17.33
N GLY A 21 -0.99 5.00 -17.26
CA GLY A 21 -1.93 4.85 -18.38
C GLY A 21 -2.36 6.17 -18.99
N ALA A 22 -2.43 7.25 -18.20
CA ALA A 22 -2.77 8.59 -18.71
C ALA A 22 -1.79 9.09 -19.79
N LYS A 23 -0.51 8.70 -19.76
CA LYS A 23 0.47 9.01 -20.80
C LYS A 23 0.12 8.42 -22.15
N TYR A 24 -0.66 7.37 -22.14
CA TYR A 24 -1.11 6.63 -23.33
C TYR A 24 -2.57 6.90 -23.67
N GLY A 25 -3.19 7.91 -23.04
CA GLY A 25 -4.59 8.25 -23.23
C GLY A 25 -5.58 7.25 -22.62
N LEU A 26 -5.12 6.40 -21.69
CA LEU A 26 -5.95 5.40 -21.03
C LEU A 26 -6.34 5.89 -19.62
N LYS A 27 -7.62 5.77 -19.29
CA LYS A 27 -8.10 5.99 -17.90
C LYS A 27 -7.89 4.69 -17.12
N GLY A 28 -6.99 4.70 -16.13
CA GLY A 28 -6.75 3.57 -15.25
C GLY A 28 -7.66 3.60 -14.02
N LEU A 29 -8.39 2.50 -13.78
CA LEU A 29 -9.15 2.25 -12.56
C LEU A 29 -8.48 1.12 -11.77
N VAL A 30 -8.39 1.26 -10.46
CA VAL A 30 -7.89 0.22 -9.54
C VAL A 30 -9.06 -0.30 -8.74
N ALA A 31 -9.26 -1.61 -8.77
CA ALA A 31 -10.37 -2.28 -8.11
C ALA A 31 -9.87 -3.39 -7.17
N ASP A 32 -10.51 -3.48 -6.02
CA ASP A 32 -10.32 -4.59 -5.08
C ASP A 32 -11.26 -5.75 -5.48
N PRO A 33 -10.74 -6.95 -5.77
CA PRO A 33 -11.58 -8.08 -6.14
C PRO A 33 -12.66 -8.43 -5.09
N GLU A 34 -12.42 -8.14 -3.81
CA GLU A 34 -13.42 -8.37 -2.73
C GLU A 34 -14.61 -7.41 -2.82
N GLU A 35 -14.45 -6.24 -3.47
CA GLU A 35 -15.48 -5.21 -3.59
C GLU A 35 -16.27 -5.32 -4.91
N GLU A 36 -15.87 -6.22 -5.82
CA GLU A 36 -16.44 -6.36 -7.16
C GLU A 36 -17.12 -7.72 -7.34
N GLU A 37 -18.17 -7.74 -8.13
CA GLU A 37 -18.84 -8.97 -8.54
C GLU A 37 -17.97 -9.73 -9.56
N MET A 38 -17.30 -10.79 -9.16
CA MET A 38 -16.34 -11.51 -10.03
C MET A 38 -16.98 -12.14 -11.27
N ASP A 39 -18.30 -12.37 -11.29
CA ASP A 39 -19.01 -12.78 -12.48
C ASP A 39 -19.03 -11.69 -13.56
N ASP A 40 -18.84 -10.42 -13.18
CA ASP A 40 -18.79 -9.28 -14.10
C ASP A 40 -17.49 -9.19 -14.91
N LEU A 41 -16.47 -10.00 -14.60
CA LEU A 41 -15.28 -10.13 -15.44
C LEU A 41 -15.64 -10.54 -16.89
N GLN A 42 -16.71 -11.29 -17.08
CA GLN A 42 -17.20 -11.69 -18.41
C GLN A 42 -17.63 -10.48 -19.25
N LYS A 43 -18.18 -9.44 -18.60
CA LYS A 43 -18.60 -8.20 -19.26
C LYS A 43 -17.43 -7.38 -19.78
N LEU A 44 -16.21 -7.55 -19.23
CA LEU A 44 -15.04 -6.78 -19.65
C LEU A 44 -14.60 -7.06 -21.10
N GLY A 45 -14.99 -8.20 -21.67
CA GLY A 45 -14.82 -8.49 -23.08
C GLY A 45 -15.74 -7.69 -23.99
N GLU A 46 -16.92 -7.32 -23.50
CA GLU A 46 -17.93 -6.57 -24.23
C GLU A 46 -17.74 -5.05 -24.14
N VAL A 47 -17.07 -4.60 -23.08
CA VAL A 47 -16.87 -3.16 -22.77
C VAL A 47 -16.10 -2.42 -23.87
N GLU A 48 -15.21 -3.08 -24.61
CA GLU A 48 -14.46 -2.45 -25.71
C GLU A 48 -15.37 -1.97 -26.84
N GLU A 49 -16.48 -2.69 -27.10
CA GLU A 49 -17.48 -2.29 -28.09
C GLU A 49 -18.36 -1.13 -27.59
N GLU A 50 -18.65 -1.12 -26.27
CA GLU A 50 -19.49 -0.08 -25.67
C GLU A 50 -18.73 1.26 -25.47
N LEU A 51 -17.45 1.21 -25.11
CA LEU A 51 -16.62 2.39 -24.84
C LEU A 51 -16.03 3.02 -26.10
N GLU A 52 -16.17 2.40 -27.29
CA GLU A 52 -15.53 2.82 -28.54
C GLU A 52 -14.01 3.08 -28.38
N GLY A 53 -13.33 2.34 -27.50
CA GLY A 53 -11.92 2.56 -27.16
C GLY A 53 -11.19 1.38 -26.54
N PRO A 54 -9.86 1.48 -26.39
CA PRO A 54 -9.04 0.42 -25.82
C PRO A 54 -9.48 0.02 -24.41
N CYS A 55 -9.76 -1.26 -24.19
CA CYS A 55 -10.04 -1.83 -22.88
C CYS A 55 -9.01 -2.92 -22.57
N LEU A 56 -8.41 -2.86 -21.39
CA LEU A 56 -7.38 -3.78 -20.92
C LEU A 56 -7.52 -4.04 -19.43
N THR A 57 -7.56 -5.30 -19.04
CA THR A 57 -7.56 -5.73 -17.65
C THR A 57 -6.17 -6.16 -17.21
N VAL A 58 -5.66 -5.59 -16.14
CA VAL A 58 -4.36 -5.98 -15.57
C VAL A 58 -4.56 -6.53 -14.17
N PHE A 59 -3.91 -7.65 -13.87
CA PHE A 59 -3.96 -8.32 -12.58
C PHE A 59 -2.59 -8.26 -11.91
N MET A 60 -2.53 -7.65 -10.72
CA MET A 60 -1.35 -7.59 -9.84
C MET A 60 -1.59 -8.55 -8.67
N LEU A 61 -1.01 -9.74 -8.68
CA LEU A 61 -1.39 -10.82 -7.78
C LEU A 61 -0.22 -11.30 -6.92
N ALA A 62 -0.31 -11.08 -5.62
CA ALA A 62 0.63 -11.65 -4.67
C ALA A 62 0.24 -13.09 -4.31
N THR A 63 1.27 -13.90 -4.06
CA THR A 63 1.12 -15.26 -3.52
C THR A 63 1.37 -15.23 -2.04
N TYR A 64 0.48 -15.85 -1.26
CA TYR A 64 0.53 -15.91 0.18
C TYR A 64 0.65 -17.37 0.67
N GLY A 65 1.17 -17.58 1.89
CA GLY A 65 1.26 -18.89 2.52
C GLY A 65 1.89 -19.98 1.63
N GLU A 66 1.20 -21.09 1.49
CA GLU A 66 1.63 -22.28 0.73
C GLU A 66 1.24 -22.21 -0.77
N GLY A 67 1.14 -21.02 -1.33
CA GLY A 67 0.74 -20.81 -2.72
C GLY A 67 -0.67 -20.29 -2.89
N ASP A 68 -1.27 -19.84 -1.78
CA ASP A 68 -2.66 -19.42 -1.68
C ASP A 68 -2.86 -17.98 -2.22
N PRO A 69 -4.10 -17.61 -2.59
CA PRO A 69 -4.46 -16.23 -2.85
C PRO A 69 -4.36 -15.39 -1.58
N THR A 70 -4.20 -14.09 -1.73
CA THR A 70 -4.39 -13.12 -0.65
C THR A 70 -5.87 -13.06 -0.25
N ASP A 71 -6.17 -12.60 0.98
CA ASP A 71 -7.52 -12.61 1.53
C ASP A 71 -8.54 -11.94 0.59
N ASN A 72 -8.19 -10.81 0.01
CA ASN A 72 -9.04 -10.07 -0.92
C ASN A 72 -9.17 -10.70 -2.33
N ALA A 73 -8.37 -11.71 -2.66
CA ALA A 73 -8.41 -12.39 -3.97
C ALA A 73 -8.97 -13.82 -3.89
N VAL A 74 -9.53 -14.24 -2.74
CA VAL A 74 -10.06 -15.60 -2.55
C VAL A 74 -11.21 -15.87 -3.51
N GLU A 75 -12.22 -14.98 -3.57
CA GLU A 75 -13.37 -15.15 -4.46
C GLU A 75 -12.98 -15.14 -5.94
N PHE A 76 -12.07 -14.23 -6.33
CA PHE A 76 -11.49 -14.22 -7.67
C PHE A 76 -10.86 -15.56 -8.03
N ASN A 77 -10.05 -16.14 -7.12
CA ASN A 77 -9.41 -17.43 -7.34
C ASN A 77 -10.44 -18.57 -7.46
N GLU A 78 -11.48 -18.59 -6.62
CA GLU A 78 -12.54 -19.58 -6.68
C GLU A 78 -13.30 -19.52 -8.00
N LYS A 79 -13.68 -18.33 -8.46
CA LYS A 79 -14.35 -18.14 -9.75
C LYS A 79 -13.47 -18.53 -10.93
N LEU A 80 -12.19 -18.14 -10.91
CA LEU A 80 -11.23 -18.46 -11.97
C LEU A 80 -10.98 -19.98 -12.08
N THR A 81 -11.01 -20.70 -10.95
CA THR A 81 -10.79 -22.16 -10.92
C THR A 81 -12.04 -22.97 -11.13
N SER A 82 -13.22 -22.39 -10.99
CA SER A 82 -14.50 -23.07 -11.23
C SER A 82 -14.81 -23.33 -12.70
N ASP A 83 -14.00 -22.81 -13.63
CA ASP A 83 -14.18 -22.85 -15.09
C ASP A 83 -15.58 -22.37 -15.54
N SER A 84 -16.23 -21.51 -14.75
CA SER A 84 -17.58 -21.01 -15.00
C SER A 84 -17.62 -19.70 -15.80
N LEU A 85 -16.47 -19.06 -15.98
CA LEU A 85 -16.37 -17.76 -16.67
C LEU A 85 -16.10 -17.96 -18.17
N ASP A 86 -16.73 -17.13 -19.00
CA ASP A 86 -16.38 -16.94 -20.42
C ASP A 86 -15.72 -15.58 -20.58
N LEU A 87 -14.41 -15.57 -20.84
CA LEU A 87 -13.59 -14.36 -20.94
C LEU A 87 -13.23 -14.01 -22.40
N ASN A 88 -13.99 -14.55 -23.38
CA ASN A 88 -13.79 -14.18 -24.76
C ASN A 88 -13.94 -12.68 -24.97
N GLY A 89 -12.99 -12.07 -25.69
CA GLY A 89 -12.93 -10.63 -25.91
C GLY A 89 -12.14 -9.85 -24.86
N MET A 90 -11.98 -10.35 -23.63
CA MET A 90 -11.18 -9.70 -22.60
C MET A 90 -9.69 -9.73 -22.96
N LYS A 91 -9.06 -8.55 -23.03
CA LYS A 91 -7.61 -8.44 -23.15
C LYS A 91 -6.98 -8.30 -21.76
N PHE A 92 -5.93 -9.07 -21.48
CA PHE A 92 -5.36 -9.06 -20.15
C PHE A 92 -3.82 -9.13 -20.13
N ALA A 93 -3.28 -8.71 -18.98
CA ALA A 93 -1.90 -8.96 -18.58
C ALA A 93 -1.83 -9.27 -17.07
N VAL A 94 -0.82 -10.03 -16.66
CA VAL A 94 -0.64 -10.43 -15.25
C VAL A 94 0.78 -10.11 -14.80
N PHE A 95 0.90 -9.53 -13.60
CA PHE A 95 2.16 -9.43 -12.87
C PHE A 95 1.99 -10.13 -11.51
N GLY A 96 2.74 -11.20 -11.31
CA GLY A 96 2.76 -11.94 -10.05
C GLY A 96 3.81 -11.38 -9.10
N LEU A 97 3.48 -11.32 -7.81
CA LEU A 97 4.39 -10.95 -6.73
C LEU A 97 4.64 -12.17 -5.84
N GLY A 98 5.89 -12.45 -5.54
CA GLY A 98 6.27 -13.58 -4.70
C GLY A 98 7.70 -13.45 -4.20
N ASN A 99 8.20 -14.52 -3.59
CA ASN A 99 9.57 -14.60 -3.09
C ASN A 99 10.12 -15.98 -3.42
N LYS A 100 11.25 -16.05 -4.13
CA LYS A 100 11.88 -17.29 -4.60
C LYS A 100 12.39 -18.21 -3.51
N THR A 101 12.51 -17.73 -2.29
CA THR A 101 12.90 -18.57 -1.16
C THR A 101 11.79 -19.55 -0.74
N TYR A 102 10.55 -19.32 -1.19
CA TYR A 102 9.41 -20.19 -0.94
C TYR A 102 9.13 -21.12 -2.12
N GLU A 103 8.68 -22.35 -1.81
CA GLU A 103 8.41 -23.40 -2.79
C GLU A 103 7.39 -23.00 -3.86
N HIS A 104 6.35 -22.26 -3.46
CA HIS A 104 5.23 -21.84 -4.32
C HIS A 104 5.43 -20.43 -4.91
N PHE A 105 6.65 -20.11 -5.32
CA PHE A 105 7.00 -18.81 -5.91
C PHE A 105 6.07 -18.41 -7.06
N ASN A 106 5.37 -17.28 -6.88
CA ASN A 106 4.43 -16.70 -7.85
C ASN A 106 3.32 -17.68 -8.32
N ALA A 107 2.85 -18.56 -7.43
CA ALA A 107 1.84 -19.56 -7.78
C ALA A 107 0.54 -18.91 -8.27
N MET A 108 0.06 -17.87 -7.58
CA MET A 108 -1.17 -17.16 -7.95
C MET A 108 -1.07 -16.44 -9.29
N GLY A 109 0.03 -15.71 -9.56
CA GLY A 109 0.23 -15.07 -10.84
C GLY A 109 0.27 -16.06 -12.01
N LYS A 110 0.99 -17.18 -11.83
CA LYS A 110 1.07 -18.26 -12.81
C LYS A 110 -0.27 -18.97 -13.06
N LEU A 111 -1.04 -19.18 -11.99
CA LEU A 111 -2.36 -19.79 -12.09
C LEU A 111 -3.32 -18.87 -12.85
N ALA A 112 -3.39 -17.59 -12.46
CA ALA A 112 -4.27 -16.62 -13.07
C ALA A 112 -3.93 -16.42 -14.57
N ASP A 113 -2.67 -16.20 -14.90
CA ASP A 113 -2.22 -16.03 -16.29
C ASP A 113 -2.64 -17.18 -17.20
N ARG A 114 -2.48 -18.41 -16.72
CA ARG A 114 -2.90 -19.61 -17.45
C ARG A 114 -4.41 -19.72 -17.55
N LYS A 115 -5.13 -19.55 -16.44
CA LYS A 115 -6.59 -19.71 -16.38
C LYS A 115 -7.33 -18.66 -17.19
N LEU A 116 -6.90 -17.43 -17.15
CA LEU A 116 -7.49 -16.34 -17.95
C LEU A 116 -7.39 -16.67 -19.46
N GLU A 117 -6.26 -17.24 -19.92
CA GLU A 117 -6.12 -17.68 -21.31
C GLU A 117 -6.98 -18.92 -21.63
N GLU A 118 -7.02 -19.93 -20.72
CA GLU A 118 -7.87 -21.11 -20.86
C GLU A 118 -9.36 -20.76 -20.98
N LEU A 119 -9.81 -19.71 -20.29
CA LEU A 119 -11.18 -19.22 -20.30
C LEU A 119 -11.51 -18.26 -21.48
N GLY A 120 -10.57 -18.10 -22.42
CA GLY A 120 -10.80 -17.35 -23.66
C GLY A 120 -10.22 -15.94 -23.69
N GLY A 121 -9.62 -15.44 -22.62
CA GLY A 121 -8.98 -14.13 -22.58
C GLY A 121 -7.76 -14.04 -23.49
N LYS A 122 -7.54 -12.89 -24.11
CA LYS A 122 -6.38 -12.59 -24.95
C LYS A 122 -5.25 -11.98 -24.11
N ARG A 123 -4.15 -12.73 -23.93
CA ARG A 123 -2.95 -12.19 -23.28
C ARG A 123 -2.28 -11.14 -24.15
N ILE A 124 -2.09 -9.92 -23.62
CA ILE A 124 -1.44 -8.80 -24.32
C ILE A 124 0.07 -8.81 -24.10
N HIS A 125 0.49 -9.20 -22.91
CA HIS A 125 1.91 -9.23 -22.53
C HIS A 125 2.24 -10.47 -21.71
N VAL A 126 3.49 -10.89 -21.74
CA VAL A 126 3.96 -12.05 -20.97
C VAL A 126 3.80 -11.84 -19.48
N LEU A 127 3.54 -12.94 -18.75
CA LEU A 127 3.48 -12.92 -17.30
C LEU A 127 4.73 -12.28 -16.69
N GLY A 128 4.55 -11.25 -15.87
CA GLY A 128 5.60 -10.72 -15.01
C GLY A 128 5.74 -11.55 -13.74
N VAL A 129 6.96 -11.76 -13.28
CA VAL A 129 7.26 -12.53 -12.07
C VAL A 129 8.23 -11.73 -11.21
N GLY A 130 7.70 -11.05 -10.21
CA GLY A 130 8.47 -10.27 -9.26
C GLY A 130 8.98 -11.10 -8.09
N ASP A 131 10.21 -10.84 -7.67
CA ASP A 131 10.91 -11.56 -6.61
C ASP A 131 11.31 -10.63 -5.45
N ASP A 132 10.61 -10.77 -4.33
CA ASP A 132 10.86 -9.95 -3.13
C ASP A 132 12.19 -10.27 -2.42
N ASP A 133 12.75 -11.46 -2.66
CA ASP A 133 14.09 -11.83 -2.14
C ASP A 133 15.22 -11.13 -2.89
N ALA A 134 14.98 -10.75 -4.15
CA ALA A 134 15.97 -10.03 -4.96
C ALA A 134 15.67 -8.54 -5.04
N ASN A 135 14.89 -8.12 -6.04
CA ASN A 135 14.45 -6.75 -6.21
C ASN A 135 13.13 -6.70 -6.97
N LEU A 136 12.04 -6.83 -6.23
CA LEU A 136 10.68 -6.81 -6.75
C LEU A 136 10.37 -5.53 -7.56
N GLU A 137 10.94 -4.40 -7.15
CA GLU A 137 10.76 -3.10 -7.82
C GLU A 137 11.41 -3.09 -9.22
N ASP A 138 12.62 -3.62 -9.35
CA ASP A 138 13.31 -3.73 -10.65
C ASP A 138 12.59 -4.68 -11.61
N ASP A 139 12.08 -5.80 -11.09
CA ASP A 139 11.29 -6.75 -11.88
C ASP A 139 10.03 -6.06 -12.40
N PHE A 140 9.33 -5.29 -11.55
CA PHE A 140 8.14 -4.54 -11.94
C PHE A 140 8.47 -3.46 -12.99
N ILE A 141 9.51 -2.66 -12.79
CA ILE A 141 9.89 -1.60 -13.73
C ILE A 141 10.24 -2.21 -15.10
N THR A 142 11.05 -3.28 -15.12
CA THR A 142 11.45 -3.97 -16.36
C THR A 142 10.23 -4.53 -17.10
N TRP A 143 9.34 -5.21 -16.38
CA TRP A 143 8.11 -5.75 -16.95
C TRP A 143 7.20 -4.63 -17.47
N LYS A 144 7.01 -3.57 -16.70
CA LYS A 144 6.16 -2.43 -17.03
C LYS A 144 6.58 -1.71 -18.33
N GLU A 145 7.88 -1.49 -18.52
CA GLU A 145 8.40 -0.87 -19.76
C GLU A 145 8.05 -1.72 -20.99
N ALA A 146 8.27 -3.04 -20.92
CA ALA A 146 7.92 -3.96 -21.99
C ALA A 146 6.40 -4.11 -22.17
N PHE A 147 5.64 -4.09 -21.08
CA PHE A 147 4.18 -4.09 -21.08
C PHE A 147 3.60 -2.90 -21.86
N TRP A 148 4.05 -1.67 -21.59
CA TRP A 148 3.58 -0.50 -22.31
C TRP A 148 3.91 -0.56 -23.81
N ALA A 149 5.06 -1.09 -24.18
CA ALA A 149 5.40 -1.33 -25.60
C ALA A 149 4.41 -2.30 -26.27
N SER A 150 3.98 -3.36 -25.55
CA SER A 150 2.97 -4.31 -26.04
C SER A 150 1.59 -3.65 -26.16
N VAL A 151 1.19 -2.85 -25.18
CA VAL A 151 -0.06 -2.10 -25.19
C VAL A 151 -0.10 -1.12 -26.37
N CYS A 152 0.97 -0.35 -26.59
CA CYS A 152 1.09 0.55 -27.73
C CYS A 152 0.92 -0.19 -29.08
N THR A 153 1.51 -1.36 -29.18
CA THR A 153 1.42 -2.20 -30.38
C THR A 153 0.01 -2.76 -30.58
N GLU A 154 -0.60 -3.30 -29.54
CA GLU A 154 -1.93 -3.92 -29.62
C GLU A 154 -3.02 -2.92 -29.96
N PHE A 155 -2.98 -1.72 -29.35
CA PHE A 155 -4.03 -0.70 -29.51
C PHE A 155 -3.66 0.38 -30.53
N ASN A 156 -2.47 0.32 -31.14
CA ASN A 156 -1.97 1.33 -32.07
C ASN A 156 -2.00 2.76 -31.48
N ILE A 157 -1.52 2.88 -30.24
CA ILE A 157 -1.44 4.15 -29.50
C ILE A 157 0.03 4.52 -29.28
N GLU A 158 0.29 5.81 -29.11
CA GLU A 158 1.63 6.34 -28.82
C GLU A 158 1.62 7.06 -27.46
N ALA A 159 2.75 7.01 -26.77
CA ALA A 159 2.93 7.78 -25.54
C ALA A 159 2.90 9.28 -25.86
N SER A 160 2.09 10.03 -25.13
CA SER A 160 2.12 11.49 -25.21
C SER A 160 3.45 12.02 -24.69
N SER A 161 3.99 13.04 -25.38
CA SER A 161 5.17 13.76 -24.95
C SER A 161 4.89 14.83 -23.88
N GLU A 162 3.63 15.03 -23.52
CA GLU A 162 3.25 15.99 -22.48
C GLU A 162 3.60 15.43 -21.09
N GLU A 163 4.16 16.28 -20.22
CA GLU A 163 4.28 15.96 -18.80
C GLU A 163 2.89 15.92 -18.18
N PHE A 164 2.32 14.73 -18.08
CA PHE A 164 1.09 14.57 -17.35
C PHE A 164 1.32 14.79 -15.86
N ASN A 165 0.48 15.66 -15.30
CA ASN A 165 0.45 15.84 -13.86
C ASN A 165 -0.07 14.54 -13.22
N THR A 166 0.86 13.74 -12.69
CA THR A 166 0.58 12.43 -12.10
C THR A 166 -0.08 12.50 -10.72
N ARG A 167 -0.53 13.71 -10.31
CA ARG A 167 -1.17 13.94 -9.02
C ARG A 167 -2.58 13.36 -9.01
N GLN A 168 -2.82 12.43 -8.11
CA GLN A 168 -4.11 11.76 -7.96
C GLN A 168 -5.07 12.53 -7.06
N TYR A 169 -4.51 13.36 -6.16
CA TYR A 169 -5.31 14.06 -5.17
C TYR A 169 -5.14 15.57 -5.29
N GLU A 170 -6.27 16.28 -5.26
CA GLU A 170 -6.32 17.71 -5.04
C GLU A 170 -6.09 17.97 -3.55
N HIS A 171 -5.15 18.84 -3.25
CA HIS A 171 -4.81 19.25 -1.90
C HIS A 171 -5.44 20.61 -1.57
N LYS A 172 -6.12 20.68 -0.43
CA LYS A 172 -6.71 21.93 0.06
C LYS A 172 -6.37 22.15 1.53
N VAL A 173 -5.67 23.24 1.83
CA VAL A 173 -5.49 23.74 3.19
C VAL A 173 -6.79 24.35 3.69
N LEU A 174 -7.19 24.04 4.91
CA LEU A 174 -8.40 24.54 5.53
C LEU A 174 -8.05 25.63 6.56
N GLY A 175 -8.70 26.77 6.42
CA GLY A 175 -8.58 27.90 7.36
C GLY A 175 -9.53 27.78 8.56
N GLU A 176 -9.35 28.68 9.53
CA GLU A 176 -10.28 28.82 10.65
C GLU A 176 -11.69 29.14 10.11
N GLY A 177 -12.66 28.27 10.40
CA GLY A 177 -14.05 28.39 9.92
C GLY A 177 -14.42 27.46 8.78
N ASP A 178 -13.46 26.89 8.04
CA ASP A 178 -13.72 25.91 6.97
C ASP A 178 -14.04 24.52 7.51
N PHE A 179 -13.72 24.27 8.78
CA PHE A 179 -13.94 22.98 9.43
C PHE A 179 -14.41 23.14 10.88
N LYS A 180 -15.03 22.07 11.40
CA LYS A 180 -15.34 21.95 12.83
C LYS A 180 -14.30 21.03 13.47
N ALA A 181 -13.76 21.42 14.63
CA ALA A 181 -12.73 20.64 15.32
C ALA A 181 -13.15 19.19 15.62
N ASP A 182 -14.44 18.96 15.86
CA ASP A 182 -15.01 17.63 16.09
C ASP A 182 -15.13 16.77 14.80
N LYS A 183 -14.80 17.32 13.64
CA LYS A 183 -14.79 16.64 12.33
C LYS A 183 -13.38 16.39 11.81
N VAL A 184 -12.34 16.80 12.51
CA VAL A 184 -10.94 16.55 12.16
C VAL A 184 -10.50 15.21 12.75
N TYR A 185 -9.91 14.36 11.93
CA TYR A 185 -9.34 13.09 12.37
C TYR A 185 -8.05 13.31 13.15
N THR A 186 -7.90 12.54 14.23
CA THR A 186 -6.77 12.65 15.18
C THR A 186 -5.92 11.37 15.22
N GLY A 187 -6.06 10.50 14.22
CA GLY A 187 -5.33 9.24 14.08
C GLY A 187 -6.24 8.02 14.00
N GLU A 188 -7.55 8.22 13.99
CA GLU A 188 -8.50 7.11 13.82
C GLU A 188 -8.34 6.46 12.45
N VAL A 189 -8.26 5.13 12.43
CA VAL A 189 -8.02 4.34 11.21
C VAL A 189 -9.28 4.10 10.38
N ALA A 190 -10.46 4.24 10.99
CA ALA A 190 -11.74 4.00 10.33
C ALA A 190 -12.73 5.14 10.57
N ARG A 191 -13.52 5.05 11.64
CA ARG A 191 -14.57 6.02 11.91
C ARG A 191 -14.04 7.17 12.76
N LEU A 192 -14.41 8.37 12.37
CA LEU A 192 -14.15 9.57 13.15
C LEU A 192 -14.63 9.39 14.60
N ARG A 193 -13.78 9.77 15.56
CA ARG A 193 -14.01 9.66 17.01
C ARG A 193 -14.10 8.22 17.54
N SER A 194 -13.59 7.22 16.81
CA SER A 194 -13.54 5.84 17.30
C SER A 194 -12.69 5.67 18.56
N TYR A 195 -11.74 6.56 18.82
CA TYR A 195 -11.00 6.59 20.09
C TYR A 195 -11.87 6.98 21.31
N VAL A 196 -12.99 7.66 21.09
CA VAL A 196 -13.90 8.10 22.16
C VAL A 196 -15.15 7.23 22.21
N THR A 197 -15.70 6.88 21.05
CA THR A 197 -16.95 6.13 20.97
C THR A 197 -16.87 5.08 19.86
N GLN A 198 -16.82 3.82 20.26
CA GLN A 198 -16.79 2.69 19.34
C GLN A 198 -18.19 2.13 19.12
N ARG A 199 -18.50 1.70 17.90
CA ARG A 199 -19.80 1.15 17.54
C ARG A 199 -19.63 -0.09 16.65
N PRO A 200 -20.31 -1.22 16.98
CA PRO A 200 -20.33 -2.40 16.13
C PRO A 200 -21.07 -2.12 14.78
N PRO A 201 -20.96 -2.97 13.77
CA PRO A 201 -20.12 -4.19 13.75
C PRO A 201 -18.62 -3.86 13.74
N PHE A 202 -17.81 -4.73 14.32
CA PHE A 202 -16.35 -4.62 14.29
C PHE A 202 -15.81 -5.64 13.29
N ASP A 203 -14.98 -5.18 12.36
CA ASP A 203 -14.36 -5.92 11.29
C ASP A 203 -13.01 -5.25 10.91
N VAL A 204 -12.37 -5.70 9.84
CA VAL A 204 -11.10 -5.15 9.36
C VAL A 204 -11.22 -3.67 8.99
N LYS A 205 -12.37 -3.26 8.40
CA LYS A 205 -12.64 -1.86 8.00
C LYS A 205 -13.10 -0.98 9.19
N ASN A 206 -13.55 -1.57 10.28
CA ASN A 206 -13.97 -0.88 11.51
C ASN A 206 -13.48 -1.64 12.75
N PRO A 207 -12.16 -1.65 13.00
CA PRO A 207 -11.58 -2.46 14.07
C PRO A 207 -12.01 -1.97 15.45
N PHE A 208 -12.13 -2.93 16.39
CA PHE A 208 -12.30 -2.62 17.79
C PHE A 208 -10.97 -2.18 18.41
N MET A 209 -10.89 -0.95 18.84
CA MET A 209 -9.70 -0.40 19.49
C MET A 209 -9.68 -0.85 20.95
N ALA A 210 -9.01 -1.96 21.23
CA ALA A 210 -8.96 -2.56 22.55
C ALA A 210 -8.02 -1.77 23.50
N PRO A 211 -8.49 -1.31 24.68
CA PRO A 211 -7.62 -0.69 25.66
C PRO A 211 -6.53 -1.66 26.16
N ILE A 212 -5.32 -1.14 26.33
CA ILE A 212 -4.21 -1.87 26.96
C ILE A 212 -4.38 -1.76 28.48
N THR A 213 -4.57 -2.89 29.15
CA THR A 213 -4.73 -2.97 30.62
C THR A 213 -3.45 -3.30 31.34
N GLU A 214 -2.53 -4.00 30.68
CA GLU A 214 -1.18 -4.28 31.20
C GLU A 214 -0.16 -4.18 30.05
N ASN A 215 0.98 -3.56 30.35
CA ASN A 215 2.15 -3.50 29.46
C ASN A 215 3.40 -3.59 30.33
N ARG A 216 4.08 -4.73 30.31
CA ARG A 216 5.30 -4.93 31.11
C ARG A 216 6.38 -5.61 30.30
N ASN A 217 7.62 -5.21 30.55
CA ASN A 217 8.78 -5.87 29.96
C ASN A 217 9.05 -7.21 30.66
N LEU A 218 9.28 -8.26 29.85
CA LEU A 218 9.61 -9.61 30.33
C LEU A 218 11.10 -9.81 30.50
N HIS A 219 11.94 -8.94 29.97
CA HIS A 219 13.39 -9.01 30.10
C HIS A 219 13.91 -8.08 31.19
N ASN A 220 14.98 -8.51 31.85
CA ASN A 220 15.66 -7.68 32.83
C ASN A 220 16.41 -6.51 32.16
N SER A 221 16.48 -5.38 32.87
CA SER A 221 17.24 -4.21 32.45
C SER A 221 18.72 -4.61 32.23
N GLY A 222 19.20 -4.56 31.00
CA GLY A 222 20.59 -4.89 30.62
C GLY A 222 20.72 -6.03 29.62
N SER A 223 19.64 -6.69 29.21
CA SER A 223 19.69 -7.77 28.22
C SER A 223 19.90 -7.28 26.78
N GLY A 224 19.76 -5.98 26.50
CA GLY A 224 19.79 -5.42 25.16
C GLY A 224 18.60 -5.87 24.28
N ARG A 225 17.64 -6.61 24.86
CA ARG A 225 16.43 -7.12 24.20
C ARG A 225 15.20 -6.66 24.96
N THR A 226 14.11 -6.44 24.21
CA THR A 226 12.82 -6.08 24.80
C THR A 226 11.77 -7.12 24.39
N GLY A 227 11.15 -7.75 25.37
CA GLY A 227 9.96 -8.58 25.19
C GLY A 227 8.84 -8.01 26.05
N LEU A 228 7.70 -7.71 25.43
CA LEU A 228 6.58 -7.08 26.11
C LEU A 228 5.44 -8.08 26.32
N HIS A 229 4.91 -8.11 27.54
CA HIS A 229 3.62 -8.72 27.83
C HIS A 229 2.56 -7.62 27.77
N ILE A 230 1.55 -7.83 26.95
CA ILE A 230 0.47 -6.88 26.74
C ILE A 230 -0.87 -7.57 27.00
N GLU A 231 -1.73 -6.93 27.80
CA GLU A 231 -3.12 -7.37 28.01
C GLU A 231 -4.06 -6.35 27.38
N LEU A 232 -5.03 -6.83 26.60
CA LEU A 232 -6.02 -6.06 25.87
C LEU A 232 -7.43 -6.34 26.44
N ASP A 233 -8.17 -5.30 26.77
CA ASP A 233 -9.57 -5.43 27.20
C ASP A 233 -10.49 -5.44 25.97
N ILE A 234 -11.17 -6.57 25.76
CA ILE A 234 -12.17 -6.73 24.70
C ILE A 234 -13.61 -6.74 25.23
N THR A 235 -13.81 -6.28 26.46
CA THR A 235 -15.13 -6.22 27.10
C THR A 235 -16.08 -5.34 26.27
N GLY A 236 -17.29 -5.87 26.00
CA GLY A 236 -18.30 -5.15 25.21
C GLY A 236 -18.16 -5.26 23.69
N SER A 237 -17.01 -5.73 23.17
CA SER A 237 -16.79 -5.92 21.73
C SER A 237 -17.60 -7.06 21.12
N ARG A 238 -17.97 -8.07 21.91
CA ARG A 238 -18.49 -9.38 21.47
C ARG A 238 -17.50 -10.20 20.62
N ILE A 239 -16.27 -9.77 20.51
CA ILE A 239 -15.21 -10.52 19.81
C ILE A 239 -14.98 -11.84 20.51
N ARG A 240 -14.85 -12.90 19.72
CA ARG A 240 -14.37 -14.22 20.14
C ARG A 240 -13.09 -14.49 19.39
N TYR A 241 -12.16 -15.14 20.03
CA TYR A 241 -10.87 -15.49 19.43
C TYR A 241 -10.38 -16.83 20.00
N ASP A 242 -9.60 -17.52 19.22
CA ASP A 242 -8.90 -18.76 19.59
C ASP A 242 -7.39 -18.55 19.49
N ALA A 243 -6.61 -19.48 20.07
CA ALA A 243 -5.16 -19.46 19.89
C ALA A 243 -4.85 -19.72 18.40
N GLY A 244 -4.04 -18.87 17.80
CA GLY A 244 -3.77 -18.85 16.36
C GLY A 244 -4.40 -17.66 15.64
N ASP A 245 -5.44 -17.06 16.18
CA ASP A 245 -6.01 -15.83 15.62
C ASP A 245 -5.02 -14.66 15.67
N HIS A 246 -5.25 -13.65 14.83
CA HIS A 246 -4.35 -12.50 14.71
C HIS A 246 -4.91 -11.25 15.40
N VAL A 247 -4.00 -10.48 15.96
CA VAL A 247 -4.25 -9.11 16.45
C VAL A 247 -3.52 -8.13 15.57
N ALA A 248 -4.21 -7.09 15.11
CA ALA A 248 -3.62 -5.98 14.39
C ALA A 248 -3.10 -4.92 15.37
N VAL A 249 -1.85 -4.51 15.21
CA VAL A 249 -1.25 -3.39 15.93
C VAL A 249 -1.04 -2.25 14.96
N TYR A 250 -1.72 -1.14 15.19
CA TYR A 250 -1.53 0.09 14.43
C TYR A 250 -0.39 0.90 15.07
N PRO A 251 0.78 0.98 14.42
CA PRO A 251 1.91 1.73 14.96
C PRO A 251 1.66 3.24 14.87
N VAL A 252 2.39 3.98 15.67
CA VAL A 252 2.47 5.44 15.57
C VAL A 252 3.94 5.80 15.30
N ASN A 253 4.19 6.60 14.29
CA ASN A 253 5.53 7.04 13.94
C ASN A 253 6.16 7.90 15.05
N ASN A 254 7.50 7.85 15.15
CA ASN A 254 8.24 8.60 16.15
C ASN A 254 8.01 10.11 16.00
N THR A 255 7.63 10.78 17.08
CA THR A 255 7.36 12.22 17.11
C THR A 255 8.56 13.07 16.68
N GLU A 256 9.78 12.66 17.03
CA GLU A 256 11.01 13.37 16.65
C GLU A 256 11.20 13.33 15.14
N LEU A 257 10.94 12.17 14.49
CA LEU A 257 11.02 12.03 13.06
C LEU A 257 9.95 12.86 12.34
N VAL A 258 8.72 12.88 12.85
CA VAL A 258 7.64 13.72 12.31
C VAL A 258 8.01 15.20 12.39
N ASN A 259 8.55 15.64 13.53
CA ASN A 259 9.02 17.02 13.70
C ASN A 259 10.20 17.34 12.77
N LEU A 260 11.14 16.42 12.60
CA LEU A 260 12.27 16.57 11.67
C LEU A 260 11.77 16.79 10.23
N ILE A 261 10.82 15.99 9.75
CA ILE A 261 10.25 16.16 8.41
C ILE A 261 9.58 17.53 8.29
N GLY A 262 8.78 17.95 9.29
CA GLY A 262 8.16 19.27 9.31
C GLY A 262 9.18 20.41 9.26
N GLU A 263 10.27 20.31 10.02
CA GLU A 263 11.37 21.27 10.01
C GLU A 263 12.06 21.33 8.64
N LYS A 264 12.40 20.17 8.05
CA LYS A 264 13.10 20.12 6.76
C LYS A 264 12.26 20.64 5.61
N LEU A 265 10.94 20.46 5.65
CA LEU A 265 10.00 20.99 4.66
C LEU A 265 9.50 22.40 4.97
N GLU A 266 9.86 22.95 6.14
CA GLU A 266 9.45 24.29 6.59
C GLU A 266 7.93 24.48 6.64
N ILE A 267 7.19 23.47 7.13
CA ILE A 267 5.74 23.45 7.18
C ILE A 267 5.20 23.54 8.62
N ASP A 268 4.02 24.13 8.76
CA ASP A 268 3.24 24.04 10.00
C ASP A 268 2.55 22.68 10.08
N LEU A 269 3.06 21.80 10.96
CA LEU A 269 2.54 20.45 11.13
C LEU A 269 1.10 20.42 11.68
N ASP A 270 0.65 21.46 12.33
CA ASP A 270 -0.68 21.51 12.95
C ASP A 270 -1.74 22.14 12.02
N GLN A 271 -1.33 22.52 10.80
CA GLN A 271 -2.22 22.97 9.74
C GLN A 271 -3.18 21.85 9.33
N VAL A 272 -4.49 22.18 9.32
CA VAL A 272 -5.55 21.27 8.87
C VAL A 272 -5.68 21.33 7.35
N PHE A 273 -5.82 20.16 6.73
CA PHE A 273 -5.97 20.03 5.29
C PHE A 273 -6.89 18.87 4.91
N THR A 274 -7.25 18.81 3.64
CA THR A 274 -7.88 17.66 3.00
C THR A 274 -7.20 17.32 1.69
N MET A 275 -7.22 16.05 1.33
CA MET A 275 -6.81 15.55 0.02
C MET A 275 -8.00 14.80 -0.58
N THR A 276 -8.44 15.20 -1.76
CA THR A 276 -9.61 14.63 -2.43
C THR A 276 -9.18 14.07 -3.78
N ASN A 277 -9.62 12.86 -4.11
CA ASN A 277 -9.30 12.25 -5.39
C ASN A 277 -9.84 13.12 -6.53
N VAL A 278 -9.01 13.36 -7.54
CA VAL A 278 -9.35 14.15 -8.74
C VAL A 278 -10.35 13.38 -9.60
N ASP A 279 -10.31 12.06 -9.57
CA ASP A 279 -11.29 11.21 -10.25
C ASP A 279 -12.53 11.04 -9.36
N GLU A 280 -13.64 11.65 -9.76
CA GLU A 280 -14.91 11.61 -9.04
C GLU A 280 -15.52 10.20 -9.00
N ASP A 281 -15.21 9.36 -9.99
CA ASP A 281 -15.70 7.97 -10.08
C ASP A 281 -14.89 7.00 -9.21
N SER A 282 -13.80 7.46 -8.63
CA SER A 282 -12.95 6.63 -7.76
C SER A 282 -13.69 6.24 -6.48
N THR A 283 -13.64 4.95 -6.12
CA THR A 283 -14.17 4.44 -4.85
C THR A 283 -13.44 5.03 -3.66
N LYS A 284 -12.14 5.32 -3.80
CA LYS A 284 -11.30 5.96 -2.76
C LYS A 284 -11.29 7.48 -2.92
N LYS A 285 -12.18 8.17 -2.21
CA LYS A 285 -12.24 9.64 -2.24
C LYS A 285 -11.04 10.33 -1.60
N HIS A 286 -10.41 9.70 -0.62
CA HIS A 286 -9.28 10.24 0.13
C HIS A 286 -8.18 9.18 0.26
N PRO A 287 -6.89 9.57 0.32
CA PRO A 287 -5.80 8.62 0.50
C PRO A 287 -5.76 8.03 1.92
N PHE A 288 -6.26 8.76 2.90
CA PHE A 288 -6.39 8.42 4.31
C PHE A 288 -7.51 9.27 4.93
N PRO A 289 -7.91 9.05 6.20
CA PRO A 289 -8.96 9.83 6.84
C PRO A 289 -8.72 11.35 6.79
N CYS A 290 -9.62 12.07 6.15
CA CYS A 290 -9.61 13.52 5.97
C CYS A 290 -10.94 14.16 6.40
N PRO A 291 -10.94 15.45 6.84
CA PRO A 291 -9.78 16.32 7.05
C PRO A 291 -8.92 15.91 8.26
N THR A 292 -7.62 16.24 8.22
CA THR A 292 -6.66 15.94 9.29
C THR A 292 -5.52 16.98 9.30
N THR A 293 -4.59 16.89 10.27
CA THR A 293 -3.37 17.73 10.27
C THR A 293 -2.21 17.00 9.64
N TYR A 294 -1.18 17.72 9.14
CA TYR A 294 0.04 17.09 8.65
C TYR A 294 0.72 16.26 9.72
N ARG A 295 0.73 16.71 10.96
CA ARG A 295 1.22 15.94 12.10
C ARG A 295 0.51 14.60 12.23
N THR A 296 -0.80 14.60 12.20
CA THR A 296 -1.61 13.38 12.29
C THR A 296 -1.36 12.46 11.11
N ALA A 297 -1.32 13.00 9.89
CA ALA A 297 -1.06 12.20 8.68
C ALA A 297 0.29 11.51 8.74
N LEU A 298 1.36 12.23 9.07
CA LEU A 298 2.72 11.67 9.21
C LEU A 298 2.86 10.72 10.41
N SER A 299 2.08 10.93 11.49
CA SER A 299 2.15 10.07 12.68
C SER A 299 1.39 8.75 12.52
N HIS A 300 0.23 8.75 11.85
CA HIS A 300 -0.73 7.65 11.90
C HIS A 300 -1.06 7.02 10.55
N TYR A 301 -0.87 7.72 9.42
CA TYR A 301 -1.39 7.26 8.14
C TYR A 301 -0.34 6.98 7.08
N VAL A 302 0.87 7.53 7.21
CA VAL A 302 1.92 7.45 6.21
C VAL A 302 3.16 6.77 6.78
N GLU A 303 3.72 5.83 6.03
CA GLU A 303 4.95 5.13 6.40
C GLU A 303 6.17 6.01 6.09
N ILE A 304 6.83 6.53 7.12
CA ILE A 304 7.98 7.43 7.00
C ILE A 304 9.31 6.78 7.39
N THR A 305 9.27 5.53 7.83
CA THR A 305 10.45 4.78 8.32
C THR A 305 10.95 3.74 7.34
N ALA A 306 10.13 3.37 6.34
CA ALA A 306 10.54 2.44 5.29
C ALA A 306 11.60 3.05 4.38
N LEU A 307 12.39 2.18 3.75
CA LEU A 307 13.36 2.58 2.74
C LEU A 307 12.60 3.04 1.49
N PRO A 308 12.80 4.28 1.03
CA PRO A 308 12.13 4.79 -0.16
C PRO A 308 12.53 4.00 -1.41
N ARG A 309 11.55 3.49 -2.13
CA ARG A 309 11.77 2.78 -3.40
C ARG A 309 12.32 3.72 -4.47
N THR A 310 12.88 3.17 -5.53
CA THR A 310 13.55 3.95 -6.59
C THR A 310 12.63 4.96 -7.28
N HIS A 311 11.33 4.66 -7.44
CA HIS A 311 10.38 5.63 -7.98
C HIS A 311 10.18 6.84 -7.05
N ILE A 312 10.19 6.65 -5.72
CA ILE A 312 10.12 7.76 -4.75
C ILE A 312 11.37 8.62 -4.88
N ILE A 313 12.55 7.98 -4.98
CA ILE A 313 13.83 8.68 -5.21
C ILE A 313 13.79 9.50 -6.50
N SER A 314 13.25 8.94 -7.59
CA SER A 314 13.05 9.63 -8.86
C SER A 314 12.15 10.86 -8.74
N GLU A 315 11.05 10.75 -8.00
CA GLU A 315 10.15 11.89 -7.77
C GLU A 315 10.80 12.95 -6.88
N LEU A 316 11.55 12.56 -5.84
CA LEU A 316 12.29 13.50 -5.00
C LEU A 316 13.35 14.29 -5.79
N ALA A 317 13.98 13.68 -6.79
CA ALA A 317 14.94 14.36 -7.67
C ALA A 317 14.33 15.57 -8.39
N LYS A 318 13.05 15.53 -8.74
CA LYS A 318 12.34 16.65 -9.40
C LYS A 318 12.24 17.90 -8.51
N TYR A 319 12.26 17.72 -7.19
CA TYR A 319 12.17 18.79 -6.19
C TYR A 319 13.51 19.14 -5.54
N THR A 320 14.60 18.68 -6.16
CA THR A 320 15.97 18.93 -5.68
C THR A 320 16.61 19.99 -6.57
N SER A 321 16.99 21.13 -5.98
CA SER A 321 17.47 22.30 -6.73
C SER A 321 18.98 22.28 -6.97
N GLU A 322 19.76 21.66 -6.05
CA GLU A 322 21.22 21.57 -6.19
C GLU A 322 21.59 20.48 -7.20
N PRO A 323 22.34 20.78 -8.28
CA PRO A 323 22.61 19.84 -9.36
C PRO A 323 23.32 18.55 -8.93
N GLU A 324 24.23 18.62 -7.96
CA GLU A 324 24.96 17.45 -7.45
C GLU A 324 24.02 16.52 -6.67
N GLU A 325 23.17 17.08 -5.81
CA GLU A 325 22.18 16.33 -5.04
C GLU A 325 21.13 15.71 -5.98
N LYS A 326 20.67 16.47 -6.98
CA LYS A 326 19.73 15.99 -7.99
C LYS A 326 20.32 14.83 -8.80
N SER A 327 21.53 14.99 -9.34
CA SER A 327 22.20 13.95 -10.13
C SER A 327 22.42 12.67 -9.32
N LYS A 328 22.69 12.79 -8.00
CA LYS A 328 22.80 11.66 -7.11
C LYS A 328 21.49 10.88 -6.97
N LEU A 329 20.35 11.56 -6.82
CA LEU A 329 19.04 10.93 -6.75
C LEU A 329 18.66 10.30 -8.10
N GLU A 330 18.90 11.00 -9.22
CA GLU A 330 18.63 10.48 -10.56
C GLU A 330 19.46 9.22 -10.87
N LEU A 331 20.74 9.20 -10.47
CA LEU A 331 21.58 8.01 -10.60
C LEU A 331 20.98 6.82 -9.83
N MET A 332 20.62 7.02 -8.55
CA MET A 332 20.06 5.96 -7.71
C MET A 332 18.70 5.47 -8.21
N ALA A 333 17.95 6.30 -8.91
CA ALA A 333 16.68 5.93 -9.52
C ALA A 333 16.84 5.24 -10.89
N SER A 334 18.05 5.21 -11.45
CA SER A 334 18.31 4.61 -12.76
C SER A 334 18.39 3.08 -12.69
N THR A 335 18.05 2.40 -13.78
CA THR A 335 18.15 0.94 -13.92
C THR A 335 19.57 0.44 -14.23
N THR A 336 20.56 1.34 -14.31
CA THR A 336 21.97 1.02 -14.58
C THR A 336 22.61 0.25 -13.43
N ALA A 337 23.64 -0.54 -13.73
CA ALA A 337 24.38 -1.28 -12.69
C ALA A 337 25.00 -0.33 -11.62
N GLU A 338 25.47 0.84 -12.05
CA GLU A 338 26.00 1.87 -11.16
C GLU A 338 24.91 2.47 -10.27
N GLY A 339 23.73 2.78 -10.84
CA GLY A 339 22.59 3.29 -10.09
C GLY A 339 22.10 2.31 -9.04
N LYS A 340 21.96 1.04 -9.40
CA LYS A 340 21.58 -0.04 -8.47
C LYS A 340 22.59 -0.19 -7.33
N ALA A 341 23.88 -0.19 -7.62
CA ALA A 341 24.92 -0.26 -6.60
C ALA A 341 24.93 0.97 -5.68
N SER A 342 24.70 2.17 -6.24
CA SER A 342 24.58 3.41 -5.47
C SER A 342 23.36 3.39 -4.54
N TYR A 343 22.20 2.97 -5.05
CA TYR A 343 20.98 2.82 -4.25
C TYR A 343 21.19 1.80 -3.12
N GLN A 344 21.73 0.62 -3.43
CA GLN A 344 22.02 -0.41 -2.43
C GLN A 344 22.90 0.14 -1.31
N THR A 345 24.02 0.76 -1.65
CA THR A 345 24.98 1.25 -0.65
C THR A 345 24.43 2.42 0.15
N TRP A 346 23.79 3.40 -0.51
CA TRP A 346 23.39 4.62 0.17
C TRP A 346 22.04 4.49 0.86
N VAL A 347 21.02 3.91 0.22
CA VAL A 347 19.68 3.78 0.80
C VAL A 347 19.57 2.52 1.65
N VAL A 348 19.86 1.35 1.08
CA VAL A 348 19.57 0.06 1.73
C VAL A 348 20.56 -0.22 2.86
N ASP A 349 21.85 -0.27 2.57
CA ASP A 349 22.89 -0.57 3.58
C ASP A 349 22.98 0.56 4.61
N GLY A 350 22.72 1.80 4.19
CA GLY A 350 22.65 2.98 5.04
C GLY A 350 21.36 3.09 5.86
N CYS A 351 20.37 2.21 5.65
CA CYS A 351 19.04 2.25 6.29
C CYS A 351 18.40 3.64 6.25
N ARG A 352 18.45 4.31 5.09
CA ARG A 352 17.98 5.70 4.95
C ARG A 352 16.51 5.76 4.60
N HIS A 353 15.71 6.22 5.54
CA HIS A 353 14.32 6.61 5.30
C HIS A 353 14.21 8.07 4.78
N VAL A 354 13.01 8.51 4.43
CA VAL A 354 12.76 9.85 3.85
C VAL A 354 13.32 10.99 4.71
N GLY A 355 13.20 10.93 6.03
CA GLY A 355 13.74 11.97 6.92
C GLY A 355 15.27 12.08 6.86
N HIS A 356 16.00 10.97 6.66
CA HIS A 356 17.44 10.99 6.41
C HIS A 356 17.76 11.64 5.06
N ILE A 357 16.99 11.30 4.01
CA ILE A 357 17.19 11.88 2.68
C ILE A 357 17.03 13.40 2.72
N LEU A 358 15.94 13.90 3.32
CA LEU A 358 15.70 15.34 3.48
C LEU A 358 16.76 16.04 4.35
N SER A 359 17.42 15.30 5.24
CA SER A 359 18.50 15.84 6.07
C SER A 359 19.85 15.87 5.36
N ASP A 360 20.16 14.80 4.60
CA ASP A 360 21.42 14.64 3.88
C ASP A 360 21.46 15.47 2.59
N LEU A 361 20.29 15.76 2.01
CA LEU A 361 20.10 16.53 0.77
C LEU A 361 19.19 17.74 1.04
N PRO A 362 19.73 18.84 1.61
CA PRO A 362 18.91 19.95 2.08
C PRO A 362 18.22 20.75 0.96
N SER A 363 18.63 20.60 -0.29
CA SER A 363 17.95 21.22 -1.43
C SER A 363 16.73 20.43 -1.92
N CYS A 364 16.53 19.21 -1.40
CA CYS A 364 15.39 18.37 -1.71
C CYS A 364 14.18 18.83 -0.88
N LYS A 365 13.26 19.56 -1.49
CA LYS A 365 12.07 20.13 -0.84
C LYS A 365 10.79 19.79 -1.59
N PRO A 366 10.33 18.54 -1.53
CA PRO A 366 9.05 18.16 -2.13
C PRO A 366 7.90 18.87 -1.41
N PRO A 367 6.84 19.28 -2.13
CA PRO A 367 5.60 19.73 -1.50
C PRO A 367 5.03 18.63 -0.60
N ILE A 368 4.56 19.01 0.58
CA ILE A 368 4.08 18.04 1.58
C ILE A 368 2.95 17.16 1.06
N ASP A 369 2.02 17.71 0.30
CA ASP A 369 0.91 17.00 -0.30
C ASP A 369 1.40 15.93 -1.30
N HIS A 370 2.42 16.23 -2.09
CA HIS A 370 3.03 15.23 -2.97
C HIS A 370 3.78 14.15 -2.17
N LEU A 371 4.51 14.55 -1.14
CA LEU A 371 5.17 13.56 -0.28
C LEU A 371 4.18 12.62 0.39
N LEU A 372 3.04 13.14 0.89
CA LEU A 372 1.96 12.33 1.48
C LEU A 372 1.28 11.41 0.45
N GLU A 373 1.29 11.76 -0.82
CA GLU A 373 0.78 10.90 -1.89
C GLU A 373 1.79 9.81 -2.27
N LEU A 374 3.08 10.14 -2.35
CA LEU A 374 4.15 9.23 -2.76
C LEU A 374 4.46 8.14 -1.74
N LEU A 375 4.43 8.48 -0.45
CA LEU A 375 4.80 7.54 0.59
C LEU A 375 3.69 6.49 0.81
N PRO A 376 4.07 5.22 1.08
CA PRO A 376 3.11 4.15 1.37
C PRO A 376 2.24 4.48 2.58
N ARG A 377 1.11 3.79 2.69
CA ARG A 377 0.25 3.87 3.89
C ARG A 377 0.89 3.09 5.03
N LEU A 378 0.82 3.66 6.24
CA LEU A 378 1.24 2.97 7.45
C LEU A 378 0.30 1.80 7.73
N GLN A 379 0.81 0.58 7.58
CA GLN A 379 0.04 -0.63 7.69
C GLN A 379 -0.03 -1.16 9.12
N PRO A 380 -1.14 -1.78 9.53
CA PRO A 380 -1.19 -2.52 10.77
C PRO A 380 -0.22 -3.71 10.71
N ARG A 381 0.34 -4.07 11.86
CA ARG A 381 1.22 -5.24 12.01
C ARG A 381 0.45 -6.35 12.69
N TYR A 382 0.25 -7.44 11.96
CA TYR A 382 -0.47 -8.59 12.47
C TYR A 382 0.47 -9.48 13.28
N SER A 383 -0.03 -9.95 14.41
CA SER A 383 0.69 -10.92 15.21
C SER A 383 -0.28 -11.93 15.80
N MET A 384 0.17 -13.19 15.79
CA MET A 384 -0.62 -14.32 16.21
C MET A 384 -0.83 -14.34 17.73
N VAL A 385 -2.04 -14.61 18.16
CA VAL A 385 -2.38 -14.82 19.57
C VAL A 385 -1.91 -16.21 19.99
N THR A 386 -0.95 -16.27 20.91
CA THR A 386 -0.31 -17.54 21.32
C THR A 386 -1.00 -18.22 22.48
N HIS A 387 -1.83 -17.52 23.26
CA HIS A 387 -2.46 -18.09 24.45
C HIS A 387 -3.81 -17.45 24.77
N VAL A 388 -4.78 -18.28 25.07
CA VAL A 388 -6.09 -17.91 25.61
C VAL A 388 -6.11 -18.30 27.09
N SER A 389 -6.03 -17.32 27.99
CA SER A 389 -6.18 -17.65 29.42
C SER A 389 -7.66 -17.68 29.79
N PRO A 390 -8.18 -18.82 30.24
CA PRO A 390 -9.49 -18.88 30.87
C PRO A 390 -9.34 -18.32 32.29
N ARG A 391 -9.28 -17.00 32.46
CA ARG A 391 -9.43 -16.45 33.81
C ARG A 391 -10.87 -16.63 34.24
N ARG A 392 -11.00 -17.32 35.42
CA ARG A 392 -12.15 -17.53 36.35
C ARG A 392 -13.44 -16.84 35.93
N ALA A 393 -14.51 -17.62 35.97
CA ALA A 393 -15.89 -17.18 35.79
C ALA A 393 -16.17 -15.84 36.49
N GLY A 394 -16.29 -14.80 35.70
CA GLY A 394 -16.64 -13.46 36.16
C GLY A 394 -15.80 -12.35 35.50
N LEU A 395 -16.18 -11.90 34.33
CA LEU A 395 -16.14 -10.51 33.89
C LEU A 395 -14.98 -9.93 33.09
N THR A 396 -13.88 -10.59 32.78
CA THR A 396 -12.95 -9.93 31.83
C THR A 396 -12.38 -10.91 30.83
N LYS A 397 -12.71 -10.73 29.56
CA LYS A 397 -12.02 -11.40 28.47
C LYS A 397 -10.77 -10.58 28.18
N THR A 398 -9.63 -11.08 28.62
CA THR A 398 -8.33 -10.42 28.42
C THR A 398 -7.52 -11.25 27.46
N LEU A 399 -7.01 -10.61 26.42
CA LEU A 399 -6.13 -11.19 25.43
C LEU A 399 -4.69 -11.01 25.90
N PHE A 400 -3.92 -12.09 25.95
CA PHE A 400 -2.51 -12.05 26.34
C PHE A 400 -1.63 -12.10 25.12
N TRP A 401 -0.65 -11.21 25.07
CA TRP A 401 0.28 -11.13 23.97
C TRP A 401 1.72 -10.93 24.42
N THR A 402 2.64 -11.65 23.82
CA THR A 402 4.07 -11.50 24.10
C THR A 402 4.78 -11.07 22.82
N PHE A 403 5.26 -9.83 22.79
CA PHE A 403 6.12 -9.33 21.73
C PHE A 403 7.59 -9.57 22.05
N LEU A 404 8.33 -10.10 21.09
CA LEU A 404 9.77 -9.95 21.04
C LEU A 404 10.08 -8.78 20.10
N LEU A 405 10.32 -7.60 20.65
CA LEU A 405 10.82 -6.47 19.89
C LEU A 405 12.35 -6.59 19.87
N GLN A 406 12.92 -6.95 18.75
CA GLN A 406 14.33 -6.83 18.51
C GLN A 406 14.56 -5.43 17.95
N ILE A 407 15.14 -4.53 18.76
CA ILE A 407 15.64 -3.25 18.26
C ILE A 407 16.95 -3.60 17.55
N ILE A 408 16.97 -3.45 16.24
CA ILE A 408 18.17 -3.49 15.40
C ILE A 408 18.77 -2.10 15.40
#